data_68e4ed76595db8bd04e0fa2b02314508
#
_entry.id   68e4ed76595db8bd04e0fa2b02314508
#
_cell.length_a   1.000
_cell.length_b   1.000
_cell.length_c   1.000
_cell.angle_alpha   90.00
_cell.angle_beta   90.00
_cell.angle_gamma   90.00
#
_symmetry.space_group_name_H-M   'P 1'
#
loop_
_entity.id
_entity.type
_entity.pdbx_description
1 polymer ?
#
loop_
_entity_poly.entity_id
_entity_poly.type
_entity_poly.pdbx_seq_one_letter_code
_entity_poly.pdbx_strand_id
1 'polypeptide(L)'
;GGGARRWHGSCLRLPPPHRRRPHHTRCDSQVGSLADGGAGRSGARQRFELKEGGRGDGAAARDEITALTLGAGHAAAYRAACADLGWAPDEAGASAAEAQHVERLAALDAKHADAKENLGDVEIFDALLAKAQELAAEGAPRARVVEAFDEALAGTVATGHKLDICFQRMVLCLADHDLVGLKELLDNAQKLLDEGGDWERKNRLKVYQGVYFMAVRDFKRAAELLLSSVATFASSELFSYERFVFYTVVVASVALPRTELKAKVVDAPEILSAVGAVPHLESFLSAFHGCRYAEFMRAFSGIEEEV
;
A
#
# COMPACT_ATOMS: atom_id res chain seq x y z
N GLY A 1 32.12 65.08 -8.88
CA GLY A 1 30.74 64.93 -8.61
C GLY A 1 30.31 63.46 -8.62
N GLY A 2 30.40 62.74 -7.53
CA GLY A 2 29.99 61.34 -7.46
C GLY A 2 28.63 61.22 -6.79
N GLY A 3 27.60 60.83 -7.50
CA GLY A 3 26.26 60.53 -6.98
C GLY A 3 26.18 59.08 -6.51
N ALA A 4 26.24 58.88 -5.19
CA ALA A 4 25.98 57.61 -4.56
C ALA A 4 24.45 57.35 -4.53
N ARG A 5 23.99 56.37 -5.31
CA ARG A 5 22.60 55.87 -5.22
C ARG A 5 22.47 54.96 -4.00
N ARG A 6 21.70 55.39 -3.01
CA ARG A 6 21.27 54.55 -1.87
C ARG A 6 20.28 53.50 -2.36
N TRP A 7 20.64 52.26 -2.17
CA TRP A 7 19.71 51.13 -2.25
C TRP A 7 18.88 51.07 -0.96
N HIS A 8 17.58 51.36 -1.04
CA HIS A 8 16.67 51.07 0.06
C HIS A 8 16.39 49.53 0.01
N GLY A 9 16.99 48.81 0.95
CA GLY A 9 16.73 47.42 1.19
C GLY A 9 15.34 47.26 1.81
N SER A 10 14.38 46.83 1.00
CA SER A 10 13.12 46.28 1.54
C SER A 10 13.45 44.93 2.14
N CYS A 11 13.54 44.87 3.47
CA CYS A 11 13.56 43.60 4.22
C CYS A 11 12.25 42.88 3.96
N LEU A 12 12.26 41.91 3.05
CA LEU A 12 11.27 40.85 2.99
C LEU A 12 11.36 40.08 4.31
N ARG A 13 10.41 40.33 5.22
CA ARG A 13 10.22 39.49 6.40
C ARG A 13 9.81 38.13 5.91
N LEU A 14 10.72 37.17 6.02
CA LEU A 14 10.39 35.77 5.93
C LEU A 14 9.38 35.43 7.04
N PRO A 15 8.32 34.71 6.73
CA PRO A 15 7.43 34.21 7.76
C PRO A 15 8.20 33.33 8.75
N PRO A 16 7.79 33.29 10.03
CA PRO A 16 8.48 32.48 11.04
C PRO A 16 8.50 31.01 10.59
N PRO A 17 9.58 30.27 10.89
CA PRO A 17 9.66 28.87 10.51
C PRO A 17 8.50 28.13 11.15
N HIS A 18 7.61 27.61 10.34
CA HIS A 18 6.59 26.68 10.78
C HIS A 18 7.28 25.57 11.57
N ARG A 19 6.79 25.31 12.79
CA ARG A 19 7.26 24.24 13.66
C ARG A 19 7.38 22.97 12.82
N ARG A 20 8.59 22.45 12.68
CA ARG A 20 8.86 21.17 12.05
C ARG A 20 8.04 20.12 12.79
N ARG A 21 6.96 19.64 12.17
CA ARG A 21 6.26 18.44 12.62
C ARG A 21 7.25 17.27 12.51
N PRO A 22 7.25 16.32 13.43
CA PRO A 22 8.14 15.18 13.35
C PRO A 22 7.89 14.42 12.05
N HIS A 23 8.93 14.29 11.23
CA HIS A 23 8.92 13.64 9.92
C HIS A 23 8.56 12.12 9.97
N HIS A 24 8.43 11.54 11.16
CA HIS A 24 8.17 10.12 11.34
C HIS A 24 6.72 9.69 11.05
N THR A 25 5.72 10.54 11.32
CA THR A 25 4.31 10.18 11.18
C THR A 25 3.83 10.07 9.73
N ARG A 26 4.43 10.83 8.80
CA ARG A 26 4.00 10.86 7.40
C ARG A 26 4.41 9.63 6.58
N CYS A 27 5.55 9.02 6.91
CA CYS A 27 6.01 7.82 6.19
C CYS A 27 5.24 6.57 6.63
N ASP A 28 4.85 6.50 7.90
CA ASP A 28 4.13 5.36 8.48
C ASP A 28 2.71 5.22 7.89
N SER A 29 2.03 6.35 7.63
CA SER A 29 0.70 6.36 7.03
C SER A 29 0.65 5.93 5.56
N GLN A 30 1.72 6.21 4.80
CA GLN A 30 1.81 5.81 3.40
C GLN A 30 1.97 4.30 3.23
N VAL A 31 2.75 3.65 4.10
CA VAL A 31 2.95 2.20 4.07
C VAL A 31 1.67 1.46 4.48
N GLY A 32 0.93 1.96 5.47
CA GLY A 32 -0.38 1.43 5.85
C GLY A 32 -1.40 1.49 4.71
N SER A 33 -1.41 2.61 3.95
CA SER A 33 -2.26 2.77 2.75
C SER A 33 -1.90 1.79 1.63
N LEU A 34 -0.66 1.30 1.55
CA LEU A 34 -0.22 0.32 0.55
C LEU A 34 -0.66 -1.12 0.87
N ALA A 35 -0.88 -1.42 2.14
CA ALA A 35 -1.17 -2.78 2.60
C ALA A 35 -2.65 -3.16 2.51
N ASP A 36 -3.56 -2.20 2.36
CA ASP A 36 -4.99 -2.47 2.21
C ASP A 36 -5.29 -2.90 0.75
N GLY A 37 -5.52 -4.16 0.53
CA GLY A 37 -5.93 -4.71 -0.78
C GLY A 37 -7.21 -4.07 -1.34
N GLY A 38 -7.42 -4.13 -2.64
CA GLY A 38 -8.47 -3.53 -3.49
C GLY A 38 -9.66 -2.76 -2.87
N ALA A 39 -10.44 -3.38 -2.00
CA ALA A 39 -11.59 -2.75 -1.34
C ALA A 39 -11.20 -2.01 -0.03
N GLY A 40 -10.16 -2.46 0.67
CA GLY A 40 -9.69 -1.84 1.92
C GLY A 40 -8.88 -0.55 1.73
N ARG A 41 -8.32 -0.33 0.53
CA ARG A 41 -7.51 0.88 0.22
C ARG A 41 -8.27 2.19 0.36
N SER A 42 -9.52 2.21 -0.06
CA SER A 42 -10.38 3.38 0.12
C SER A 42 -10.58 3.70 1.61
N GLY A 43 -10.83 2.69 2.43
CA GLY A 43 -11.05 2.86 3.85
C GLY A 43 -9.82 3.30 4.65
N ALA A 44 -8.60 2.85 4.30
CA ALA A 44 -7.38 3.30 4.98
C ALA A 44 -7.01 4.75 4.64
N ARG A 45 -7.12 5.11 3.35
CA ARG A 45 -6.94 6.49 2.89
C ARG A 45 -7.91 7.42 3.58
N GLN A 46 -9.19 7.08 3.63
CA GLN A 46 -10.21 7.89 4.30
C GLN A 46 -9.97 8.01 5.80
N ARG A 47 -9.56 6.92 6.46
CA ARG A 47 -9.16 6.97 7.89
C ARG A 47 -7.99 7.91 8.11
N PHE A 48 -7.00 7.91 7.23
CA PHE A 48 -5.88 8.83 7.29
C PHE A 48 -6.30 10.28 7.06
N GLU A 49 -7.06 10.56 6.00
CA GLU A 49 -7.56 11.90 5.68
C GLU A 49 -8.41 12.48 6.82
N LEU A 50 -9.23 11.65 7.47
CA LEU A 50 -10.03 12.05 8.62
C LEU A 50 -9.18 12.32 9.87
N LYS A 51 -8.12 11.53 10.12
CA LYS A 51 -7.17 11.76 11.24
C LYS A 51 -6.40 13.06 11.09
N GLU A 52 -5.96 13.40 9.88
CA GLU A 52 -5.18 14.60 9.61
C GLU A 52 -6.03 15.88 9.45
N GLY A 53 -7.36 15.79 9.61
CA GLY A 53 -8.28 16.93 9.48
C GLY A 53 -8.49 17.35 8.03
N GLY A 54 -8.40 16.40 7.10
CA GLY A 54 -8.65 16.60 5.69
C GLY A 54 -10.08 17.09 5.38
N ARG A 55 -10.25 17.71 4.20
CA ARG A 55 -11.51 18.32 3.73
C ARG A 55 -12.58 17.32 3.26
N GLY A 56 -12.42 16.02 3.59
CA GLY A 56 -13.40 15.00 3.20
C GLY A 56 -14.73 15.16 3.90
N ASP A 57 -15.82 14.77 3.24
CA ASP A 57 -17.14 14.64 3.88
C ASP A 57 -17.06 13.47 4.89
N GLY A 58 -16.91 13.81 6.17
CA GLY A 58 -16.75 12.83 7.25
C GLY A 58 -17.91 11.83 7.35
N ALA A 59 -19.11 12.18 6.86
CA ALA A 59 -20.27 11.29 6.82
C ALA A 59 -20.11 10.24 5.70
N ALA A 60 -19.76 10.64 4.50
CA ALA A 60 -19.54 9.72 3.36
C ALA A 60 -18.39 8.75 3.64
N ALA A 61 -17.28 9.25 4.21
CA ALA A 61 -16.15 8.40 4.61
C ALA A 61 -16.52 7.39 5.72
N ARG A 62 -17.38 7.80 6.66
CA ARG A 62 -17.90 6.90 7.69
C ARG A 62 -18.76 5.78 7.08
N ASP A 63 -19.66 6.15 6.17
CA ASP A 63 -20.55 5.19 5.51
C ASP A 63 -19.74 4.19 4.69
N GLU A 64 -18.69 4.64 3.99
CA GLU A 64 -17.82 3.76 3.21
C GLU A 64 -16.99 2.83 4.10
N ILE A 65 -16.38 3.33 5.19
CA ILE A 65 -15.65 2.49 6.16
C ILE A 65 -16.60 1.47 6.78
N THR A 66 -17.82 1.87 7.13
CA THR A 66 -18.83 0.97 7.69
C THR A 66 -19.23 -0.11 6.67
N ALA A 67 -19.43 0.25 5.41
CA ALA A 67 -19.74 -0.72 4.36
C ALA A 67 -18.59 -1.71 4.11
N LEU A 68 -17.33 -1.22 4.12
CA LEU A 68 -16.13 -2.05 3.91
C LEU A 68 -15.83 -2.99 5.08
N THR A 69 -16.26 -2.66 6.29
CA THR A 69 -15.99 -3.46 7.50
C THR A 69 -17.23 -4.24 7.95
N LEU A 70 -18.27 -3.56 8.42
CA LEU A 70 -19.50 -4.23 8.87
C LEU A 70 -20.26 -4.91 7.72
N GLY A 71 -20.31 -4.28 6.55
CA GLY A 71 -20.93 -4.87 5.36
C GLY A 71 -20.23 -6.15 4.90
N ALA A 72 -18.93 -6.27 5.12
CA ALA A 72 -18.14 -7.47 4.89
C ALA A 72 -18.16 -8.45 6.08
N GLY A 73 -18.77 -8.08 7.21
CA GLY A 73 -18.86 -8.90 8.42
C GLY A 73 -17.57 -8.97 9.23
N HIS A 74 -16.78 -7.91 9.25
CA HIS A 74 -15.50 -7.81 9.99
C HIS A 74 -15.65 -6.86 11.19
N ALA A 75 -16.19 -7.37 12.30
CA ALA A 75 -16.51 -6.60 13.50
C ALA A 75 -15.29 -6.03 14.21
N ALA A 76 -14.20 -6.79 14.33
CA ALA A 76 -13.00 -6.33 15.03
C ALA A 76 -12.30 -5.22 14.23
N ALA A 77 -12.21 -5.34 12.90
CA ALA A 77 -11.69 -4.30 12.03
C ALA A 77 -12.52 -3.00 12.11
N TYR A 78 -13.86 -3.13 12.22
CA TYR A 78 -14.76 -2.00 12.43
C TYR A 78 -14.51 -1.29 13.77
N ARG A 79 -14.47 -2.06 14.87
CA ARG A 79 -14.21 -1.51 16.21
C ARG A 79 -12.85 -0.83 16.27
N ALA A 80 -11.83 -1.41 15.65
CA ALA A 80 -10.51 -0.80 15.55
C ALA A 80 -10.56 0.53 14.77
N ALA A 81 -11.25 0.58 13.64
CA ALA A 81 -11.43 1.81 12.87
C ALA A 81 -12.18 2.89 13.67
N CYS A 82 -13.24 2.52 14.39
CA CYS A 82 -13.99 3.43 15.26
C CYS A 82 -13.12 3.97 16.41
N ALA A 83 -12.32 3.12 17.05
CA ALA A 83 -11.40 3.52 18.11
C ALA A 83 -10.34 4.50 17.58
N ASP A 84 -9.78 4.23 16.42
CA ASP A 84 -8.80 5.07 15.75
C ASP A 84 -9.32 6.47 15.40
N LEU A 85 -10.59 6.56 14.99
CA LEU A 85 -11.23 7.80 14.56
C LEU A 85 -12.04 8.48 15.68
N GLY A 86 -12.09 7.87 16.88
CA GLY A 86 -12.86 8.40 18.01
C GLY A 86 -14.38 8.36 17.79
N TRP A 87 -14.88 7.43 16.97
CA TRP A 87 -16.32 7.26 16.73
C TRP A 87 -16.95 6.29 17.72
N ALA A 88 -18.23 6.51 18.04
CA ALA A 88 -19.01 5.53 18.77
C ALA A 88 -19.36 4.37 17.80
N PRO A 89 -19.00 3.11 18.14
CA PRO A 89 -19.32 1.96 17.30
C PRO A 89 -20.81 1.63 17.35
N ASP A 90 -21.34 1.12 16.24
CA ASP A 90 -22.64 0.45 16.20
C ASP A 90 -22.48 -0.97 16.73
N GLU A 91 -22.73 -1.16 18.02
CA GLU A 91 -22.58 -2.47 18.67
C GLU A 91 -23.59 -3.53 18.20
N ALA A 92 -24.77 -3.10 17.71
CA ALA A 92 -25.76 -4.04 17.17
C ALA A 92 -25.27 -4.60 15.82
N GLY A 93 -24.78 -3.73 14.93
CA GLY A 93 -24.17 -4.12 13.67
C GLY A 93 -22.89 -4.93 13.88
N ALA A 94 -22.04 -4.53 14.83
CA ALA A 94 -20.81 -5.25 15.14
C ALA A 94 -21.08 -6.67 15.69
N SER A 95 -22.09 -6.84 16.55
CA SER A 95 -22.47 -8.16 17.06
C SER A 95 -23.02 -9.08 15.96
N ALA A 96 -23.81 -8.54 15.03
CA ALA A 96 -24.31 -9.31 13.88
C ALA A 96 -23.14 -9.73 12.94
N ALA A 97 -22.18 -8.83 12.69
CA ALA A 97 -20.99 -9.12 11.91
C ALA A 97 -20.09 -10.19 12.58
N GLU A 98 -19.95 -10.15 13.90
CA GLU A 98 -19.20 -11.14 14.67
C GLU A 98 -19.85 -12.54 14.58
N ALA A 99 -21.19 -12.62 14.65
CA ALA A 99 -21.91 -13.87 14.44
C ALA A 99 -21.68 -14.45 13.03
N GLN A 100 -21.71 -13.60 12.00
CA GLN A 100 -21.39 -14.00 10.62
C GLN A 100 -19.95 -14.50 10.48
N HIS A 101 -18.98 -13.83 11.12
CA HIS A 101 -17.59 -14.27 11.12
C HIS A 101 -17.42 -15.66 11.73
N VAL A 102 -18.05 -15.90 12.89
CA VAL A 102 -18.02 -17.22 13.53
C VAL A 102 -18.64 -18.30 12.64
N GLU A 103 -19.74 -18.01 11.96
CA GLU A 103 -20.36 -18.93 11.01
C GLU A 103 -19.44 -19.23 9.82
N ARG A 104 -18.77 -18.19 9.24
CA ARG A 104 -17.80 -18.37 8.15
C ARG A 104 -16.60 -19.22 8.59
N LEU A 105 -16.06 -18.98 9.78
CA LEU A 105 -14.97 -19.81 10.31
C LEU A 105 -15.41 -21.27 10.50
N ALA A 106 -16.60 -21.51 11.05
CA ALA A 106 -17.12 -22.86 11.21
C ALA A 106 -17.33 -23.56 9.84
N ALA A 107 -17.79 -22.83 8.84
CA ALA A 107 -17.91 -23.36 7.48
C ALA A 107 -16.56 -23.70 6.86
N LEU A 108 -15.51 -22.89 7.10
CA LEU A 108 -14.14 -23.16 6.64
C LEU A 108 -13.53 -24.36 7.38
N ASP A 109 -13.75 -24.49 8.67
CA ASP A 109 -13.32 -25.66 9.46
C ASP A 109 -14.01 -26.94 8.98
N ALA A 110 -15.31 -26.89 8.65
CA ALA A 110 -16.03 -28.01 8.06
C ALA A 110 -15.48 -28.39 6.68
N LYS A 111 -15.18 -27.41 5.81
CA LYS A 111 -14.52 -27.65 4.51
C LYS A 111 -13.14 -28.28 4.68
N HIS A 112 -12.37 -27.82 5.65
CA HIS A 112 -11.05 -28.39 5.93
C HIS A 112 -11.17 -29.85 6.42
N ALA A 113 -12.15 -30.17 7.28
CA ALA A 113 -12.41 -31.54 7.72
C ALA A 113 -12.81 -32.45 6.56
N ASP A 114 -13.75 -31.98 5.71
CA ASP A 114 -14.17 -32.73 4.51
C ASP A 114 -13.00 -32.92 3.53
N ALA A 115 -12.20 -31.91 3.32
CA ALA A 115 -11.01 -32.00 2.47
C ALA A 115 -10.00 -33.04 2.96
N LYS A 116 -9.83 -33.18 4.27
CA LYS A 116 -8.95 -34.20 4.87
C LYS A 116 -9.48 -35.62 4.68
N GLU A 117 -10.78 -35.82 4.67
CA GLU A 117 -11.40 -37.14 4.57
C GLU A 117 -11.62 -37.58 3.13
N ASN A 118 -12.02 -36.67 2.24
CA ASN A 118 -12.59 -36.99 0.94
C ASN A 118 -11.82 -36.40 -0.25
N LEU A 119 -10.92 -35.42 -0.04
CA LEU A 119 -10.28 -34.63 -1.09
C LEU A 119 -8.74 -34.73 -1.00
N GLY A 120 -8.04 -33.88 -1.72
CA GLY A 120 -6.59 -33.89 -1.81
C GLY A 120 -5.89 -32.74 -1.09
N ASP A 121 -4.56 -32.74 -1.19
CA ASP A 121 -3.70 -31.74 -0.53
C ASP A 121 -3.97 -30.30 -0.99
N VAL A 122 -4.47 -30.12 -2.23
CA VAL A 122 -4.78 -28.78 -2.79
C VAL A 122 -5.98 -28.18 -2.08
N GLU A 123 -7.05 -28.96 -1.91
CA GLU A 123 -8.29 -28.51 -1.24
C GLU A 123 -8.06 -28.27 0.27
N ILE A 124 -7.19 -29.07 0.89
CA ILE A 124 -6.75 -28.84 2.28
C ILE A 124 -6.04 -27.51 2.38
N PHE A 125 -5.08 -27.25 1.47
CA PHE A 125 -4.35 -25.99 1.41
C PHE A 125 -5.29 -24.80 1.18
N ASP A 126 -6.22 -24.90 0.22
CA ASP A 126 -7.16 -23.81 -0.09
C ASP A 126 -8.07 -23.49 1.10
N ALA A 127 -8.52 -24.49 1.84
CA ALA A 127 -9.34 -24.27 3.04
C ALA A 127 -8.55 -23.59 4.17
N LEU A 128 -7.30 -24.01 4.41
CA LEU A 128 -6.42 -23.39 5.40
C LEU A 128 -6.03 -21.96 5.02
N LEU A 129 -5.73 -21.71 3.74
CA LEU A 129 -5.42 -20.40 3.24
C LEU A 129 -6.63 -19.45 3.39
N ALA A 130 -7.82 -19.91 3.01
CA ALA A 130 -9.05 -19.13 3.16
C ALA A 130 -9.32 -18.79 4.63
N LYS A 131 -9.06 -19.72 5.56
CA LYS A 131 -9.18 -19.48 7.00
C LYS A 131 -8.20 -18.42 7.49
N ALA A 132 -6.95 -18.47 7.06
CA ALA A 132 -5.93 -17.47 7.42
C ALA A 132 -6.28 -16.07 6.86
N GLN A 133 -6.80 -16.02 5.63
CA GLN A 133 -7.27 -14.76 5.01
C GLN A 133 -8.48 -14.18 5.75
N GLU A 134 -9.45 -15.00 6.15
CA GLU A 134 -10.61 -14.56 6.93
C GLU A 134 -10.20 -14.00 8.28
N LEU A 135 -9.25 -14.63 8.98
CA LEU A 135 -8.71 -14.12 10.24
C LEU A 135 -7.96 -12.80 10.07
N ALA A 136 -7.23 -12.65 8.97
CA ALA A 136 -6.52 -11.41 8.64
C ALA A 136 -7.50 -10.28 8.32
N ALA A 137 -8.57 -10.55 7.57
CA ALA A 137 -9.59 -9.58 7.20
C ALA A 137 -10.40 -9.10 8.40
N GLU A 138 -10.72 -10.00 9.34
CA GLU A 138 -11.39 -9.66 10.59
C GLU A 138 -10.54 -8.73 11.48
N GLY A 139 -9.22 -8.71 11.31
CA GLY A 139 -8.32 -7.99 12.20
C GLY A 139 -7.99 -8.78 13.48
N ALA A 140 -7.93 -10.10 13.39
CA ALA A 140 -7.52 -10.95 14.50
C ALA A 140 -6.08 -10.63 14.95
N PRO A 141 -5.71 -10.95 16.21
CA PRO A 141 -4.35 -10.73 16.70
C PRO A 141 -3.30 -11.36 15.76
N ARG A 142 -2.25 -10.60 15.42
CA ARG A 142 -1.21 -11.01 14.45
C ARG A 142 -0.66 -12.42 14.69
N ALA A 143 -0.43 -12.78 15.96
CA ALA A 143 0.08 -14.10 16.32
C ALA A 143 -0.84 -15.22 15.78
N ARG A 144 -2.16 -15.08 15.94
CA ARG A 144 -3.15 -16.05 15.47
C ARG A 144 -3.21 -16.12 13.94
N VAL A 145 -3.08 -14.97 13.26
CA VAL A 145 -3.06 -14.91 11.80
C VAL A 145 -1.79 -15.59 11.25
N VAL A 146 -0.64 -15.33 11.87
CA VAL A 146 0.63 -15.95 11.50
C VAL A 146 0.60 -17.47 11.72
N GLU A 147 0.07 -17.95 12.85
CA GLU A 147 -0.12 -19.37 13.11
C GLU A 147 -0.99 -20.05 12.02
N ALA A 148 -2.08 -19.41 11.61
CA ALA A 148 -2.94 -19.97 10.56
C ALA A 148 -2.22 -20.03 9.20
N PHE A 149 -1.38 -19.04 8.87
CA PHE A 149 -0.53 -19.11 7.67
C PHE A 149 0.57 -20.17 7.78
N ASP A 150 1.14 -20.38 8.96
CA ASP A 150 2.15 -21.42 9.20
C ASP A 150 1.52 -22.83 9.10
N GLU A 151 0.27 -23.01 9.55
CA GLU A 151 -0.48 -24.26 9.32
C GLU A 151 -0.70 -24.52 7.82
N ALA A 152 -1.11 -23.51 7.05
CA ALA A 152 -1.27 -23.62 5.60
C ALA A 152 0.08 -23.92 4.90
N LEU A 153 1.17 -23.30 5.38
CA LEU A 153 2.51 -23.52 4.84
C LEU A 153 3.01 -24.95 5.11
N ALA A 154 2.73 -25.52 6.27
CA ALA A 154 3.08 -26.88 6.63
C ALA A 154 2.32 -27.92 5.78
N GLY A 155 1.11 -27.59 5.34
CA GLY A 155 0.25 -28.44 4.50
C GLY A 155 0.63 -28.46 3.03
N THR A 156 1.60 -27.64 2.57
CA THR A 156 1.92 -27.56 1.13
C THR A 156 3.40 -27.81 0.83
N VAL A 157 3.65 -28.58 -0.24
CA VAL A 157 4.99 -28.78 -0.79
C VAL A 157 5.24 -27.88 -2.00
N ALA A 158 4.18 -27.46 -2.69
CA ALA A 158 4.26 -26.69 -3.93
C ALA A 158 4.90 -25.31 -3.70
N THR A 159 5.98 -25.02 -4.40
CA THR A 159 6.72 -23.74 -4.31
C THR A 159 5.82 -22.52 -4.61
N GLY A 160 4.89 -22.68 -5.56
CA GLY A 160 3.92 -21.63 -5.90
C GLY A 160 3.03 -21.23 -4.71
N HIS A 161 2.47 -22.20 -3.99
CA HIS A 161 1.62 -21.95 -2.81
C HIS A 161 2.44 -21.33 -1.66
N LYS A 162 3.69 -21.77 -1.46
CA LYS A 162 4.59 -21.13 -0.47
C LYS A 162 4.84 -19.66 -0.77
N LEU A 163 5.03 -19.33 -2.05
CA LEU A 163 5.19 -17.96 -2.50
C LEU A 163 3.92 -17.13 -2.27
N ASP A 164 2.75 -17.69 -2.55
CA ASP A 164 1.47 -16.99 -2.33
C ASP A 164 1.25 -16.68 -0.84
N ILE A 165 1.58 -17.61 0.06
CA ILE A 165 1.59 -17.34 1.51
C ILE A 165 2.60 -16.24 1.87
N CYS A 166 3.81 -16.27 1.30
CA CYS A 166 4.79 -15.23 1.55
C CYS A 166 4.26 -13.84 1.14
N PHE A 167 3.58 -13.71 0.00
CA PHE A 167 2.98 -12.44 -0.42
C PHE A 167 1.88 -11.99 0.54
N GLN A 168 0.99 -12.87 0.98
CA GLN A 168 -0.04 -12.53 1.97
C GLN A 168 0.58 -12.03 3.29
N ARG A 169 1.62 -12.71 3.77
CA ARG A 169 2.34 -12.28 4.98
C ARG A 169 3.10 -10.96 4.80
N MET A 170 3.63 -10.69 3.60
CA MET A 170 4.24 -9.39 3.28
C MET A 170 3.23 -8.25 3.36
N VAL A 171 1.99 -8.46 2.89
CA VAL A 171 0.90 -7.47 3.04
C VAL A 171 0.65 -7.17 4.52
N LEU A 172 0.61 -8.18 5.40
CA LEU A 172 0.46 -7.96 6.84
C LEU A 172 1.64 -7.19 7.44
N CYS A 173 2.88 -7.53 7.05
CA CYS A 173 4.06 -6.78 7.51
C CYS A 173 4.03 -5.32 7.07
N LEU A 174 3.52 -5.04 5.86
CA LEU A 174 3.33 -3.67 5.38
C LEU A 174 2.26 -2.93 6.18
N ALA A 175 1.14 -3.59 6.51
CA ALA A 175 0.08 -3.01 7.34
C ALA A 175 0.55 -2.65 8.75
N ASP A 176 1.40 -3.51 9.33
CA ASP A 176 1.96 -3.33 10.67
C ASP A 176 3.27 -2.50 10.71
N HIS A 177 3.73 -2.01 9.55
CA HIS A 177 5.01 -1.29 9.39
C HIS A 177 6.25 -2.08 9.87
N ASP A 178 6.16 -3.42 9.84
CA ASP A 178 7.24 -4.31 10.20
C ASP A 178 8.21 -4.51 9.03
N LEU A 179 9.12 -3.55 8.85
CA LEU A 179 10.12 -3.61 7.79
C LEU A 179 11.16 -4.71 7.99
N VAL A 180 11.36 -5.18 9.22
CA VAL A 180 12.31 -6.26 9.51
C VAL A 180 11.72 -7.59 9.05
N GLY A 181 10.50 -7.91 9.48
CA GLY A 181 9.78 -9.09 9.04
C GLY A 181 9.52 -9.10 7.53
N LEU A 182 9.21 -7.92 6.94
CA LEU A 182 9.07 -7.79 5.50
C LEU A 182 10.35 -8.18 4.75
N LYS A 183 11.52 -7.72 5.22
CA LYS A 183 12.81 -8.06 4.61
C LYS A 183 13.08 -9.57 4.66
N GLU A 184 12.86 -10.21 5.81
CA GLU A 184 13.04 -11.65 5.96
C GLU A 184 12.15 -12.45 4.99
N LEU A 185 10.89 -12.02 4.83
CA LEU A 185 9.96 -12.64 3.87
C LEU A 185 10.39 -12.42 2.42
N LEU A 186 10.90 -11.22 2.07
CA LEU A 186 11.44 -10.93 0.74
C LEU A 186 12.66 -11.82 0.42
N ASP A 187 13.58 -11.97 1.36
CA ASP A 187 14.77 -12.81 1.19
C ASP A 187 14.39 -14.30 1.07
N ASN A 188 13.36 -14.75 1.80
CA ASN A 188 12.81 -16.09 1.69
C ASN A 188 12.09 -16.33 0.37
N ALA A 189 11.24 -15.42 -0.05
CA ALA A 189 10.55 -15.51 -1.35
C ALA A 189 11.55 -15.50 -2.52
N GLN A 190 12.64 -14.74 -2.43
CA GLN A 190 13.70 -14.76 -3.45
C GLN A 190 14.34 -16.15 -3.56
N LYS A 191 14.66 -16.82 -2.43
CA LYS A 191 15.19 -18.17 -2.43
C LYS A 191 14.23 -19.19 -3.07
N LEU A 192 12.94 -19.11 -2.72
CA LEU A 192 11.92 -19.98 -3.31
C LEU A 192 11.78 -19.76 -4.84
N LEU A 193 11.93 -18.52 -5.31
CA LEU A 193 11.91 -18.20 -6.74
C LEU A 193 13.15 -18.73 -7.47
N ASP A 194 14.30 -18.71 -6.82
CA ASP A 194 15.55 -19.24 -7.38
C ASP A 194 15.51 -20.78 -7.49
N GLU A 195 14.73 -21.46 -6.63
CA GLU A 195 14.47 -22.90 -6.70
C GLU A 195 13.49 -23.31 -7.82
N GLY A 196 12.68 -22.38 -8.36
CA GLY A 196 11.76 -22.72 -9.45
C GLY A 196 10.44 -21.93 -9.45
N GLY A 197 10.49 -20.63 -9.25
CA GLY A 197 9.30 -19.78 -9.35
C GLY A 197 8.93 -19.38 -10.78
N ASP A 198 7.64 -19.13 -11.02
CA ASP A 198 7.15 -18.65 -12.30
C ASP A 198 7.46 -17.17 -12.55
N TRP A 199 7.29 -16.75 -13.82
CA TRP A 199 7.58 -15.38 -14.24
C TRP A 199 6.66 -14.33 -13.60
N GLU A 200 5.38 -14.66 -13.39
CA GLU A 200 4.41 -13.76 -12.78
C GLU A 200 4.78 -13.44 -11.32
N ARG A 201 5.06 -14.48 -10.53
CA ARG A 201 5.48 -14.31 -9.12
C ARG A 201 6.81 -13.59 -8.99
N LYS A 202 7.72 -13.77 -9.97
CA LYS A 202 8.97 -13.01 -10.02
C LYS A 202 8.75 -11.52 -10.23
N ASN A 203 7.84 -11.13 -11.12
CA ASN A 203 7.51 -9.73 -11.33
C ASN A 203 6.75 -9.15 -10.14
N ARG A 204 5.88 -9.93 -9.54
CA ARG A 204 5.18 -9.58 -8.30
C ARG A 204 6.18 -9.27 -7.17
N LEU A 205 7.17 -10.14 -6.95
CA LEU A 205 8.21 -9.92 -5.94
C LEU A 205 9.00 -8.64 -6.18
N LYS A 206 9.31 -8.28 -7.43
CA LYS A 206 10.00 -6.99 -7.73
C LYS A 206 9.21 -5.78 -7.25
N VAL A 207 7.88 -5.81 -7.36
CA VAL A 207 7.03 -4.71 -6.87
C VAL A 207 7.11 -4.62 -5.34
N TYR A 208 7.01 -5.75 -4.63
CA TYR A 208 7.18 -5.78 -3.16
C TYR A 208 8.56 -5.29 -2.72
N GLN A 209 9.63 -5.71 -3.41
CA GLN A 209 10.98 -5.21 -3.17
C GLN A 209 11.07 -3.69 -3.42
N GLY A 210 10.44 -3.19 -4.49
CA GLY A 210 10.36 -1.77 -4.79
C GLY A 210 9.70 -0.98 -3.67
N VAL A 211 8.57 -1.47 -3.14
CA VAL A 211 7.86 -0.88 -2.00
C VAL A 211 8.74 -0.89 -0.73
N TYR A 212 9.41 -2.01 -0.44
CA TYR A 212 10.35 -2.08 0.67
C TYR A 212 11.46 -1.05 0.54
N PHE A 213 12.10 -0.93 -0.64
CA PHE A 213 13.16 0.05 -0.85
C PHE A 213 12.65 1.50 -0.77
N MET A 214 11.41 1.78 -1.15
CA MET A 214 10.78 3.08 -0.89
C MET A 214 10.66 3.35 0.62
N ALA A 215 10.20 2.37 1.39
CA ALA A 215 10.03 2.51 2.83
C ALA A 215 11.37 2.75 3.57
N VAL A 216 12.44 2.08 3.15
CA VAL A 216 13.80 2.32 3.69
C VAL A 216 14.52 3.52 3.03
N ARG A 217 13.85 4.24 2.10
CA ARG A 217 14.36 5.41 1.39
C ARG A 217 15.56 5.17 0.48
N ASP A 218 15.76 3.95 0.02
CA ASP A 218 16.68 3.65 -1.08
C ASP A 218 15.99 3.84 -2.43
N PHE A 219 15.74 5.10 -2.78
CA PHE A 219 14.97 5.46 -3.97
C PHE A 219 15.63 5.01 -5.27
N LYS A 220 16.95 4.82 -5.28
CA LYS A 220 17.65 4.37 -6.49
C LYS A 220 17.26 2.93 -6.84
N ARG A 221 17.37 2.00 -5.88
CA ARG A 221 16.96 0.61 -6.07
C ARG A 221 15.46 0.50 -6.29
N ALA A 222 14.66 1.30 -5.55
CA ALA A 222 13.22 1.34 -5.74
C ALA A 222 12.86 1.72 -7.19
N ALA A 223 13.47 2.80 -7.75
CA ALA A 223 13.23 3.22 -9.12
C ALA A 223 13.58 2.14 -10.15
N GLU A 224 14.73 1.47 -9.99
CA GLU A 224 15.16 0.40 -10.89
C GLU A 224 14.15 -0.76 -10.93
N LEU A 225 13.67 -1.20 -9.76
CA LEU A 225 12.72 -2.30 -9.64
C LEU A 225 11.33 -1.91 -10.15
N LEU A 226 10.81 -0.76 -9.74
CA LEU A 226 9.48 -0.30 -10.16
C LEU A 226 9.43 -0.06 -11.67
N LEU A 227 10.42 0.62 -12.26
CA LEU A 227 10.50 0.83 -13.71
C LEU A 227 10.59 -0.48 -14.48
N SER A 228 11.32 -1.49 -13.98
CA SER A 228 11.39 -2.80 -14.63
C SER A 228 10.06 -3.58 -14.57
N SER A 229 9.13 -3.15 -13.73
CA SER A 229 7.84 -3.83 -13.50
C SER A 229 6.65 -3.10 -14.14
N VAL A 230 6.84 -1.91 -14.75
CA VAL A 230 5.73 -1.10 -15.32
C VAL A 230 4.95 -1.88 -16.37
N ALA A 231 5.63 -2.50 -17.33
CA ALA A 231 4.99 -3.26 -18.40
C ALA A 231 4.41 -4.62 -17.94
N THR A 232 4.80 -5.08 -16.76
CA THR A 232 4.49 -6.44 -16.27
C THR A 232 3.85 -6.42 -14.89
N PHE A 233 3.16 -5.33 -14.57
CA PHE A 233 2.53 -5.16 -13.26
C PHE A 233 1.47 -6.23 -12.99
N ALA A 234 1.62 -6.96 -11.89
CA ALA A 234 0.76 -8.07 -11.47
C ALA A 234 0.36 -8.01 -9.99
N SER A 235 0.65 -6.90 -9.29
CA SER A 235 0.44 -6.77 -7.83
C SER A 235 -0.77 -5.90 -7.51
N SER A 236 -1.94 -6.22 -8.10
CA SER A 236 -3.19 -5.48 -7.87
C SER A 236 -3.68 -5.55 -6.41
N GLU A 237 -3.17 -6.50 -5.63
CA GLU A 237 -3.43 -6.63 -4.21
C GLU A 237 -2.79 -5.51 -3.37
N LEU A 238 -1.70 -4.90 -3.84
CA LEU A 238 -1.06 -3.78 -3.15
C LEU A 238 -1.71 -2.44 -3.49
N PHE A 239 -1.88 -2.17 -4.79
CA PHE A 239 -2.44 -0.92 -5.30
C PHE A 239 -2.90 -1.04 -6.76
N SER A 240 -3.71 -0.07 -7.23
CA SER A 240 -4.11 0.00 -8.63
C SER A 240 -2.91 0.33 -9.52
N TYR A 241 -3.02 0.06 -10.83
CA TYR A 241 -1.96 0.37 -11.80
C TYR A 241 -1.63 1.87 -11.85
N GLU A 242 -2.65 2.73 -11.76
CA GLU A 242 -2.47 4.18 -11.74
C GLU A 242 -1.66 4.62 -10.52
N ARG A 243 -1.94 4.04 -9.35
CA ARG A 243 -1.20 4.32 -8.11
C ARG A 243 0.24 3.82 -8.20
N PHE A 244 0.45 2.65 -8.81
CA PHE A 244 1.79 2.13 -9.09
C PHE A 244 2.59 3.06 -10.00
N VAL A 245 1.99 3.54 -11.09
CA VAL A 245 2.63 4.52 -11.99
C VAL A 245 2.93 5.82 -11.25
N PHE A 246 2.02 6.29 -10.40
CA PHE A 246 2.23 7.46 -9.56
C PHE A 246 3.50 7.32 -8.69
N TYR A 247 3.62 6.24 -7.91
CA TYR A 247 4.82 6.01 -7.09
C TYR A 247 6.08 5.87 -7.94
N THR A 248 5.99 5.18 -9.07
CA THR A 248 7.12 4.99 -9.99
C THR A 248 7.63 6.33 -10.52
N VAL A 249 6.73 7.23 -10.96
CA VAL A 249 7.09 8.56 -11.47
C VAL A 249 7.71 9.42 -10.38
N VAL A 250 7.11 9.46 -9.19
CA VAL A 250 7.62 10.26 -8.06
C VAL A 250 9.00 9.79 -7.64
N VAL A 251 9.18 8.47 -7.44
CA VAL A 251 10.46 7.87 -7.03
C VAL A 251 11.53 8.05 -8.11
N ALA A 252 11.19 7.84 -9.38
CA ALA A 252 12.11 8.02 -10.50
C ALA A 252 12.55 9.49 -10.64
N SER A 253 11.66 10.46 -10.37
CA SER A 253 11.99 11.89 -10.40
C SER A 253 13.06 12.29 -9.38
N VAL A 254 13.11 11.57 -8.24
CA VAL A 254 14.13 11.80 -7.20
C VAL A 254 15.41 11.02 -7.47
N ALA A 255 15.30 9.81 -8.03
CA ALA A 255 16.40 8.86 -8.10
C ALA A 255 17.23 8.96 -9.40
N LEU A 256 16.58 9.31 -10.53
CA LEU A 256 17.22 9.23 -11.84
C LEU A 256 17.85 10.54 -12.30
N PRO A 257 18.98 10.48 -13.00
CA PRO A 257 19.51 11.62 -13.71
C PRO A 257 18.56 12.02 -14.86
N ARG A 258 18.55 13.31 -15.22
CA ARG A 258 17.60 13.90 -16.16
C ARG A 258 17.53 13.19 -17.52
N THR A 259 18.63 12.69 -18.02
CA THR A 259 18.72 11.98 -19.31
C THR A 259 17.99 10.64 -19.25
N GLU A 260 18.17 9.89 -18.15
CA GLU A 260 17.49 8.61 -17.93
C GLU A 260 16.01 8.82 -17.61
N LEU A 261 15.68 9.85 -16.82
CA LEU A 261 14.30 10.21 -16.52
C LEU A 261 13.52 10.49 -17.82
N LYS A 262 14.14 11.19 -18.79
CA LYS A 262 13.50 11.41 -20.08
C LYS A 262 13.19 10.11 -20.79
N ALA A 263 14.18 9.26 -20.97
CA ALA A 263 14.05 8.04 -21.75
C ALA A 263 13.16 6.98 -21.11
N LYS A 264 13.22 6.85 -19.77
CA LYS A 264 12.52 5.76 -19.04
C LYS A 264 11.16 6.16 -18.45
N VAL A 265 10.85 7.46 -18.35
CA VAL A 265 9.63 7.95 -17.70
C VAL A 265 8.86 8.90 -18.62
N VAL A 266 9.50 10.00 -19.09
CA VAL A 266 8.79 11.03 -19.86
C VAL A 266 8.36 10.52 -21.23
N ASP A 267 9.21 9.75 -21.90
CA ASP A 267 8.98 9.21 -23.24
C ASP A 267 8.44 7.76 -23.22
N ALA A 268 8.23 7.15 -22.04
CA ALA A 268 7.80 5.77 -21.92
C ALA A 268 6.30 5.63 -22.21
N PRO A 269 5.88 4.83 -23.21
CA PRO A 269 4.49 4.73 -23.63
C PRO A 269 3.57 4.13 -22.53
N GLU A 270 4.08 3.22 -21.72
CA GLU A 270 3.34 2.61 -20.62
C GLU A 270 2.98 3.65 -19.54
N ILE A 271 3.92 4.53 -19.24
CA ILE A 271 3.69 5.62 -18.28
C ILE A 271 2.76 6.67 -18.86
N LEU A 272 2.98 7.06 -20.13
CA LEU A 272 2.13 8.04 -20.81
C LEU A 272 0.66 7.61 -20.89
N SER A 273 0.39 6.32 -21.01
CA SER A 273 -0.99 5.79 -21.02
C SER A 273 -1.73 5.96 -19.69
N ALA A 274 -1.01 5.98 -18.57
CA ALA A 274 -1.59 6.02 -17.23
C ALA A 274 -1.43 7.37 -16.52
N VAL A 275 -0.44 8.17 -16.90
CA VAL A 275 -0.13 9.44 -16.22
C VAL A 275 -1.28 10.44 -16.25
N GLY A 276 -2.09 10.43 -17.33
CA GLY A 276 -3.25 11.29 -17.48
C GLY A 276 -4.45 10.91 -16.60
N ALA A 277 -4.48 9.68 -16.08
CA ALA A 277 -5.53 9.23 -15.17
C ALA A 277 -5.31 9.72 -13.72
N VAL A 278 -4.07 10.12 -13.38
CA VAL A 278 -3.73 10.61 -12.04
C VAL A 278 -3.70 12.15 -12.06
N PRO A 279 -4.52 12.83 -11.22
CA PRO A 279 -4.53 14.27 -11.17
C PRO A 279 -3.14 14.86 -10.95
N HIS A 280 -2.85 15.96 -11.65
CA HIS A 280 -1.59 16.73 -11.53
C HIS A 280 -0.28 16.01 -11.89
N LEU A 281 -0.26 14.69 -12.08
CA LEU A 281 0.97 13.92 -12.30
C LEU A 281 1.65 14.26 -13.63
N GLU A 282 0.89 14.44 -14.71
CA GLU A 282 1.40 14.84 -16.01
C GLU A 282 2.03 16.24 -15.94
N SER A 283 1.34 17.18 -15.30
CA SER A 283 1.85 18.55 -15.11
C SER A 283 3.11 18.56 -14.24
N PHE A 284 3.16 17.74 -13.20
CA PHE A 284 4.32 17.56 -12.35
C PHE A 284 5.54 17.07 -13.14
N LEU A 285 5.39 15.97 -13.88
CA LEU A 285 6.47 15.37 -14.64
C LEU A 285 6.99 16.31 -15.76
N SER A 286 6.07 16.90 -16.52
CA SER A 286 6.38 17.83 -17.61
C SER A 286 7.05 19.11 -17.10
N ALA A 287 6.56 19.71 -16.03
CA ALA A 287 7.14 20.90 -15.42
C ALA A 287 8.51 20.62 -14.78
N PHE A 288 8.64 19.47 -14.10
CA PHE A 288 9.92 19.02 -13.53
C PHE A 288 10.99 18.86 -14.63
N HIS A 289 10.67 18.09 -15.68
CA HIS A 289 11.57 17.88 -16.80
C HIS A 289 11.83 19.19 -17.57
N GLY A 290 10.83 20.06 -17.74
CA GLY A 290 10.94 21.35 -18.42
C GLY A 290 11.60 22.46 -17.61
N CYS A 291 11.98 22.23 -16.32
CA CYS A 291 12.48 23.23 -15.37
C CYS A 291 11.53 24.43 -15.19
N ARG A 292 10.22 24.22 -15.33
CA ARG A 292 9.20 25.24 -15.10
C ARG A 292 8.79 25.28 -13.63
N TYR A 293 9.63 25.87 -12.78
CA TYR A 293 9.51 25.78 -11.31
C TYR A 293 8.18 26.26 -10.76
N ALA A 294 7.58 27.32 -11.31
CA ALA A 294 6.30 27.82 -10.84
C ALA A 294 5.13 26.83 -11.12
N GLU A 295 5.16 26.16 -12.25
CA GLU A 295 4.19 25.13 -12.62
C GLU A 295 4.43 23.85 -11.80
N PHE A 296 5.71 23.48 -11.65
CA PHE A 296 6.11 22.36 -10.81
C PHE A 296 5.60 22.50 -9.38
N MET A 297 5.76 23.66 -8.74
CA MET A 297 5.31 23.87 -7.37
C MET A 297 3.80 23.80 -7.21
N ARG A 298 3.04 24.29 -8.23
CA ARG A 298 1.58 24.14 -8.23
C ARG A 298 1.13 22.68 -8.38
N ALA A 299 1.75 21.97 -9.33
CA ALA A 299 1.46 20.54 -9.52
C ALA A 299 1.90 19.70 -8.32
N PHE A 300 3.02 20.04 -7.69
CA PHE A 300 3.50 19.38 -6.48
C PHE A 300 2.54 19.55 -5.30
N SER A 301 1.97 20.75 -5.13
CA SER A 301 0.95 20.98 -4.10
C SER A 301 -0.30 20.13 -4.33
N GLY A 302 -0.74 19.99 -5.59
CA GLY A 302 -1.86 19.11 -5.93
C GLY A 302 -1.54 17.62 -5.72
N ILE A 303 -0.31 17.20 -6.04
CA ILE A 303 0.15 15.82 -5.77
C ILE A 303 0.23 15.52 -4.27
N GLU A 304 0.59 16.51 -3.44
CA GLU A 304 0.65 16.32 -1.99
C GLU A 304 -0.71 15.92 -1.39
N GLU A 305 -1.80 16.33 -2.01
CA GLU A 305 -3.17 15.94 -1.62
C GLU A 305 -3.49 14.49 -2.02
N GLU A 306 -2.78 13.93 -3.02
CA GLU A 306 -2.96 12.56 -3.50
C GLU A 306 -2.05 11.53 -2.80
N VAL A 307 -1.04 11.98 -2.08
CA VAL A 307 -0.09 11.14 -1.34
C VAL A 307 -0.60 10.85 0.05
#